data_b59f8487850ac814ea6a00bf04025d6d
#
_entry.id   b59f8487850ac814ea6a00bf04025d6d
#
_cell.length_a   1.000
_cell.length_b   1.000
_cell.length_c   1.000
_cell.angle_alpha   90.00
_cell.angle_beta   90.00
_cell.angle_gamma   90.00
#
_symmetry.space_group_name_H-M   'P 1'
#
loop_
_entity.id
_entity.type
_entity.pdbx_description
1 polymer ?
#
loop_
_entity_poly.entity_id
_entity_poly.type
_entity_poly.pdbx_seq_one_letter_code
_entity_poly.pdbx_strand_id
1 'polypeptide(L)'
;MQRTVQDVMTRDVVVAHESTPFHELVELLRRHRVNALPVVDDACHVLGIVCESDLVLKEVQTLKGPCDPQELTSRHRLERAKAAATTAAQVMTAPVVTLYPEELVADAARRLHACKLDQLPVVDRAGVLIGIVSLGDVLKVFLRSDEEIRFELLDDIARRLLRLPADRLRVQVEGGVVTLAGQVERRSRSIALVKLAGLVDGVVASRRRPRLVAKCDPDRDQALADLHQQIRNLL
;
A
#
# COMPACT_ATOMS: atom_id res chain seq x y z
N MET A 1 15.80 2.75 -0.37
CA MET A 1 15.24 1.76 0.58
C MET A 1 13.73 1.76 0.43
N GLN A 2 13.09 0.61 0.27
CA GLN A 2 11.63 0.54 0.19
C GLN A 2 11.03 0.82 1.57
N ARG A 3 9.99 1.65 1.62
CA ARG A 3 9.28 1.96 2.87
C ARG A 3 8.44 0.78 3.33
N THR A 4 8.41 0.57 4.63
CA THR A 4 7.55 -0.42 5.27
C THR A 4 6.26 0.21 5.77
N VAL A 5 5.29 -0.61 6.11
CA VAL A 5 4.00 -0.21 6.67
C VAL A 5 4.17 0.68 7.90
N GLN A 6 5.10 0.35 8.81
CA GLN A 6 5.38 1.15 10.01
C GLN A 6 5.86 2.58 9.74
N ASP A 7 6.43 2.85 8.54
CA ASP A 7 6.94 4.17 8.16
C ASP A 7 5.82 5.12 7.73
N VAL A 8 4.65 4.58 7.37
CA VAL A 8 3.52 5.34 6.83
C VAL A 8 2.25 5.23 7.65
N MET A 9 2.11 4.19 8.51
CA MET A 9 0.90 3.95 9.28
C MET A 9 0.60 5.05 10.29
N THR A 10 -0.68 5.27 10.56
CA THR A 10 -1.15 6.07 11.67
C THR A 10 -1.18 5.19 12.91
N ARG A 11 -0.53 5.63 14.01
CA ARG A 11 -0.41 4.86 15.25
C ARG A 11 -1.51 5.17 16.25
N ASP A 12 -2.00 6.40 16.25
CA ASP A 12 -3.11 6.84 17.12
C ASP A 12 -4.42 6.46 16.43
N VAL A 13 -4.88 5.23 16.69
CA VAL A 13 -6.03 4.62 16.02
C VAL A 13 -7.26 4.76 16.90
N VAL A 14 -8.31 5.36 16.33
CA VAL A 14 -9.63 5.37 16.97
C VAL A 14 -10.26 4.00 16.76
N VAL A 15 -10.66 3.35 17.84
CA VAL A 15 -11.23 2.00 17.83
C VAL A 15 -12.68 1.99 18.32
N ALA A 16 -13.39 0.92 18.01
CA ALA A 16 -14.69 0.59 18.60
C ALA A 16 -14.61 -0.79 19.26
N HIS A 17 -15.49 -1.08 20.19
CA HIS A 17 -15.70 -2.40 20.78
C HIS A 17 -16.92 -3.08 20.16
N GLU A 18 -17.04 -4.41 20.26
CA GLU A 18 -18.16 -5.17 19.69
C GLU A 18 -19.53 -4.62 20.12
N SER A 19 -19.64 -4.19 21.39
CA SER A 19 -20.85 -3.66 21.99
C SER A 19 -21.14 -2.20 21.61
N THR A 20 -20.20 -1.48 20.97
CA THR A 20 -20.38 -0.05 20.63
C THR A 20 -21.64 0.15 19.82
N PRO A 21 -22.57 1.03 20.28
CA PRO A 21 -23.84 1.27 19.59
C PRO A 21 -23.64 1.94 18.23
N PHE A 22 -24.54 1.69 17.30
CA PHE A 22 -24.51 2.26 15.94
C PHE A 22 -24.34 3.79 15.93
N HIS A 23 -25.09 4.50 16.79
CA HIS A 23 -25.01 5.98 16.87
C HIS A 23 -23.61 6.45 17.30
N GLU A 24 -23.01 5.77 18.25
CA GLU A 24 -21.65 6.08 18.74
C GLU A 24 -20.59 5.82 17.66
N LEU A 25 -20.75 4.78 16.81
CA LEU A 25 -19.88 4.57 15.64
C LEU A 25 -19.90 5.77 14.70
N VAL A 26 -21.10 6.30 14.40
CA VAL A 26 -21.25 7.51 13.57
C VAL A 26 -20.58 8.73 14.21
N GLU A 27 -20.74 8.91 15.53
CA GLU A 27 -20.11 9.99 16.27
C GLU A 27 -18.58 9.89 16.25
N LEU A 28 -18.01 8.70 16.48
CA LEU A 28 -16.58 8.45 16.45
C LEU A 28 -15.99 8.78 15.08
N LEU A 29 -16.60 8.29 13.98
CA LEU A 29 -16.15 8.59 12.62
C LEU A 29 -16.13 10.09 12.35
N ARG A 30 -17.22 10.80 12.68
CA ARG A 30 -17.34 12.24 12.45
C ARG A 30 -16.41 13.07 13.33
N ARG A 31 -16.36 12.78 14.63
CA ARG A 31 -15.56 13.51 15.61
C ARG A 31 -14.08 13.44 15.30
N HIS A 32 -13.60 12.26 14.94
CA HIS A 32 -12.19 12.01 14.66
C HIS A 32 -11.84 12.16 13.17
N ARG A 33 -12.85 12.40 12.30
CA ARG A 33 -12.67 12.54 10.84
C ARG A 33 -11.95 11.35 10.23
N VAL A 34 -12.35 10.15 10.65
CA VAL A 34 -11.83 8.89 10.12
C VAL A 34 -12.93 8.16 9.33
N ASN A 35 -12.53 7.36 8.35
CA ASN A 35 -13.47 6.67 7.45
C ASN A 35 -13.72 5.22 7.85
N ALA A 36 -12.96 4.70 8.82
CA ALA A 36 -13.15 3.37 9.35
C ALA A 36 -12.68 3.29 10.82
N LEU A 37 -13.28 2.34 11.55
CA LEU A 37 -12.97 2.02 12.94
C LEU A 37 -12.65 0.53 13.03
N PRO A 38 -11.41 0.14 13.39
CA PRO A 38 -11.13 -1.22 13.81
C PRO A 38 -11.97 -1.55 15.04
N VAL A 39 -12.58 -2.74 15.04
CA VAL A 39 -13.31 -3.27 16.19
C VAL A 39 -12.37 -4.22 16.92
N VAL A 40 -12.18 -3.97 18.22
CA VAL A 40 -11.22 -4.71 19.03
C VAL A 40 -11.89 -5.31 20.27
N ASP A 41 -11.27 -6.34 20.84
CA ASP A 41 -11.59 -6.87 22.17
C ASP A 41 -10.91 -6.06 23.28
N ASP A 42 -11.12 -6.47 24.54
CA ASP A 42 -10.53 -5.80 25.72
C ASP A 42 -8.99 -5.94 25.77
N ALA A 43 -8.40 -6.86 25.03
CA ALA A 43 -6.97 -7.04 24.88
C ALA A 43 -6.39 -6.35 23.63
N CYS A 44 -7.21 -5.52 22.94
CA CYS A 44 -6.87 -4.81 21.71
C CYS A 44 -6.58 -5.73 20.49
N HIS A 45 -7.03 -6.99 20.48
CA HIS A 45 -6.96 -7.80 19.28
C HIS A 45 -8.04 -7.36 18.29
N VAL A 46 -7.68 -7.35 17.00
CA VAL A 46 -8.59 -6.92 15.95
C VAL A 46 -9.58 -8.04 15.62
N LEU A 47 -10.86 -7.75 15.83
CA LEU A 47 -11.99 -8.65 15.54
C LEU A 47 -12.61 -8.38 14.18
N GLY A 48 -12.67 -7.11 13.77
CA GLY A 48 -13.29 -6.66 12.53
C GLY A 48 -12.97 -5.22 12.22
N ILE A 49 -13.63 -4.67 11.21
CA ILE A 49 -13.56 -3.26 10.84
C ILE A 49 -14.95 -2.76 10.44
N VAL A 50 -15.30 -1.55 10.88
CA VAL A 50 -16.50 -0.82 10.46
C VAL A 50 -16.07 0.34 9.59
N CYS A 51 -16.56 0.38 8.34
CA CYS A 51 -16.30 1.48 7.42
C CYS A 51 -17.54 2.40 7.33
N GLU A 52 -17.33 3.66 6.94
CA GLU A 52 -18.43 4.58 6.63
C GLU A 52 -19.47 3.99 5.67
N SER A 53 -18.99 3.27 4.64
CA SER A 53 -19.83 2.58 3.66
C SER A 53 -20.75 1.52 4.28
N ASP A 54 -20.33 0.88 5.38
CA ASP A 54 -21.17 -0.10 6.09
C ASP A 54 -22.36 0.58 6.78
N LEU A 55 -22.16 1.78 7.30
CA LEU A 55 -23.19 2.55 8.02
C LEU A 55 -24.20 3.18 7.06
N VAL A 56 -23.78 3.60 5.87
CA VAL A 56 -24.66 4.17 4.84
C VAL A 56 -25.67 3.13 4.33
N LEU A 57 -25.38 1.84 4.41
CA LEU A 57 -26.31 0.78 4.01
C LEU A 57 -27.67 0.88 4.74
N LYS A 58 -27.70 1.43 5.96
CA LYS A 58 -28.96 1.64 6.72
C LYS A 58 -29.90 2.58 5.98
N GLU A 59 -29.40 3.69 5.46
CA GLU A 59 -30.20 4.67 4.69
C GLU A 59 -30.62 4.12 3.32
N VAL A 60 -29.70 3.43 2.64
CA VAL A 60 -30.01 2.84 1.32
C VAL A 60 -31.12 1.81 1.39
N GLN A 61 -31.20 1.02 2.46
CA GLN A 61 -32.25 0.01 2.65
C GLN A 61 -33.60 0.61 3.05
N THR A 62 -33.62 1.75 3.73
CA THR A 62 -34.84 2.45 4.10
C THR A 62 -35.59 2.95 2.85
N LEU A 63 -34.84 3.26 1.77
CA LEU A 63 -35.43 3.73 0.50
C LEU A 63 -35.80 2.59 -0.47
N LYS A 64 -35.27 1.39 -0.29
CA LYS A 64 -35.66 0.21 -1.09
C LYS A 64 -36.82 -0.48 -0.39
N GLY A 65 -38.01 -0.36 -0.98
CA GLY A 65 -39.20 -1.14 -0.60
C GLY A 65 -38.91 -2.66 -0.54
N PRO A 66 -39.88 -3.50 -0.15
CA PRO A 66 -39.70 -4.95 -0.07
C PRO A 66 -39.24 -5.50 -1.42
N CYS A 67 -38.00 -5.99 -1.47
CA CYS A 67 -37.43 -6.65 -2.65
C CYS A 67 -38.01 -8.04 -2.84
N ASP A 68 -38.14 -8.44 -4.12
CA ASP A 68 -38.54 -9.78 -4.53
C ASP A 68 -37.60 -10.84 -3.89
N PRO A 69 -38.15 -11.88 -3.25
CA PRO A 69 -37.36 -12.96 -2.64
C PRO A 69 -36.42 -13.67 -3.60
N GLN A 70 -36.65 -13.58 -4.92
CA GLN A 70 -35.81 -14.23 -5.96
C GLN A 70 -34.50 -13.48 -6.27
N GLU A 71 -34.38 -12.19 -5.89
CA GLU A 71 -33.16 -11.40 -6.10
C GLU A 71 -32.12 -11.47 -4.94
N LEU A 72 -32.36 -12.28 -3.92
CA LEU A 72 -31.54 -12.36 -2.72
C LEU A 72 -30.26 -13.16 -2.94
N THR A 73 -29.26 -12.55 -3.58
CA THR A 73 -27.87 -13.04 -3.52
C THR A 73 -27.35 -13.01 -2.09
N SER A 74 -26.30 -13.80 -1.79
CA SER A 74 -25.65 -13.81 -0.47
C SER A 74 -25.18 -12.40 -0.05
N ARG A 75 -24.79 -11.58 -1.01
CA ARG A 75 -24.40 -10.18 -0.81
C ARG A 75 -25.58 -9.32 -0.31
N HIS A 76 -26.75 -9.40 -0.93
CA HIS A 76 -27.93 -8.66 -0.50
C HIS A 76 -28.40 -9.06 0.90
N ARG A 77 -28.26 -10.34 1.26
CA ARG A 77 -28.57 -10.79 2.63
C ARG A 77 -27.66 -10.16 3.66
N LEU A 78 -26.34 -10.08 3.38
CA LEU A 78 -25.37 -9.44 4.25
C LEU A 78 -25.62 -7.94 4.38
N GLU A 79 -25.89 -7.24 3.28
CA GLU A 79 -26.23 -5.81 3.27
C GLU A 79 -27.48 -5.51 4.11
N ARG A 80 -28.51 -6.36 4.02
CA ARG A 80 -29.72 -6.22 4.85
C ARG A 80 -29.46 -6.50 6.34
N ALA A 81 -28.64 -7.48 6.66
CA ALA A 81 -28.24 -7.75 8.04
C ALA A 81 -27.50 -6.55 8.64
N LYS A 82 -26.55 -5.97 7.92
CA LYS A 82 -25.84 -4.77 8.34
C LYS A 82 -26.77 -3.55 8.50
N ALA A 83 -27.75 -3.38 7.62
CA ALA A 83 -28.73 -2.30 7.72
C ALA A 83 -29.64 -2.42 8.96
N ALA A 84 -29.92 -3.62 9.44
CA ALA A 84 -30.67 -3.87 10.68
C ALA A 84 -29.79 -3.80 11.94
N ALA A 85 -28.46 -3.68 11.79
CA ALA A 85 -27.51 -3.73 12.88
C ALA A 85 -27.69 -2.55 13.86
N THR A 86 -27.47 -2.84 15.13
CA THR A 86 -27.53 -1.87 16.23
C THR A 86 -26.18 -1.71 16.96
N THR A 87 -25.25 -2.63 16.75
CA THR A 87 -23.93 -2.64 17.37
C THR A 87 -22.82 -2.87 16.36
N ALA A 88 -21.57 -2.56 16.77
CA ALA A 88 -20.38 -2.76 15.96
C ALA A 88 -20.23 -4.22 15.50
N ALA A 89 -20.42 -5.19 16.39
CA ALA A 89 -20.34 -6.62 16.06
C ALA A 89 -21.27 -7.04 14.91
N GLN A 90 -22.41 -6.38 14.79
CA GLN A 90 -23.43 -6.71 13.76
C GLN A 90 -23.13 -6.02 12.41
N VAL A 91 -22.46 -4.85 12.44
CA VAL A 91 -22.21 -4.05 11.23
C VAL A 91 -20.80 -4.28 10.66
N MET A 92 -19.85 -4.67 11.50
CA MET A 92 -18.44 -4.87 11.08
C MET A 92 -18.29 -5.90 9.97
N THR A 93 -17.24 -5.75 9.21
CA THR A 93 -16.73 -6.78 8.30
C THR A 93 -15.71 -7.64 9.05
N ALA A 94 -15.99 -8.93 9.16
CA ALA A 94 -15.13 -9.93 9.80
C ALA A 94 -15.12 -11.23 8.96
N PRO A 95 -14.00 -11.97 8.89
CA PRO A 95 -12.69 -11.58 9.39
C PRO A 95 -12.09 -10.42 8.59
N VAL A 96 -11.31 -9.56 9.25
CA VAL A 96 -10.64 -8.44 8.60
C VAL A 96 -9.25 -8.86 8.11
N VAL A 97 -8.87 -8.33 6.94
CA VAL A 97 -7.50 -8.45 6.42
C VAL A 97 -6.62 -7.45 7.18
N THR A 98 -5.53 -7.93 7.76
CA THR A 98 -4.57 -7.11 8.51
C THR A 98 -3.22 -7.06 7.82
N LEU A 99 -2.37 -6.10 8.23
CA LEU A 99 -0.99 -5.94 7.80
C LEU A 99 -0.05 -6.11 8.98
N TYR A 100 1.21 -6.47 8.70
CA TYR A 100 2.30 -6.41 9.68
C TYR A 100 3.17 -5.17 9.43
N PRO A 101 3.80 -4.60 10.50
CA PRO A 101 4.59 -3.38 10.39
C PRO A 101 5.80 -3.50 9.46
N GLU A 102 6.36 -4.70 9.32
CA GLU A 102 7.54 -4.97 8.48
C GLU A 102 7.18 -5.17 6.99
N GLU A 103 5.91 -5.32 6.64
CA GLU A 103 5.49 -5.49 5.26
C GLU A 103 5.79 -4.22 4.43
N LEU A 104 6.00 -4.39 3.13
CA LEU A 104 6.26 -3.26 2.24
C LEU A 104 4.98 -2.48 1.96
N VAL A 105 5.09 -1.15 1.82
CA VAL A 105 3.96 -0.29 1.42
C VAL A 105 3.35 -0.75 0.08
N ALA A 106 4.17 -1.26 -0.84
CA ALA A 106 3.70 -1.83 -2.11
C ALA A 106 2.79 -3.06 -1.93
N ASP A 107 3.05 -3.89 -0.89
CA ASP A 107 2.21 -5.04 -0.57
C ASP A 107 0.89 -4.59 0.08
N ALA A 108 0.94 -3.60 0.97
CA ALA A 108 -0.24 -2.96 1.54
C ALA A 108 -1.13 -2.38 0.42
N ALA A 109 -0.54 -1.65 -0.54
CA ALA A 109 -1.25 -1.12 -1.71
C ALA A 109 -1.96 -2.20 -2.52
N ARG A 110 -1.27 -3.32 -2.78
CA ARG A 110 -1.85 -4.47 -3.52
C ARG A 110 -3.03 -5.08 -2.77
N ARG A 111 -2.93 -5.23 -1.43
CA ARG A 111 -4.03 -5.79 -0.61
C ARG A 111 -5.24 -4.85 -0.57
N LEU A 112 -5.01 -3.53 -0.34
CA LEU A 112 -6.08 -2.52 -0.38
C LEU A 112 -6.83 -2.59 -1.70
N HIS A 113 -6.10 -2.60 -2.82
CA HIS A 113 -6.69 -2.66 -4.15
C HIS A 113 -7.43 -3.99 -4.42
N ALA A 114 -6.81 -5.13 -4.11
CA ALA A 114 -7.37 -6.45 -4.36
C ALA A 114 -8.65 -6.72 -3.54
N CYS A 115 -8.66 -6.26 -2.28
CA CYS A 115 -9.80 -6.40 -1.37
C CYS A 115 -10.85 -5.30 -1.54
N LYS A 116 -10.57 -4.25 -2.35
CA LYS A 116 -11.41 -3.05 -2.51
C LYS A 116 -11.69 -2.38 -1.15
N LEU A 117 -10.66 -2.25 -0.33
CA LEU A 117 -10.71 -1.62 0.98
C LEU A 117 -9.94 -0.31 0.94
N ASP A 118 -10.43 0.68 1.70
CA ASP A 118 -9.79 1.99 1.80
C ASP A 118 -8.76 2.06 2.94
N GLN A 119 -8.87 1.13 3.90
CA GLN A 119 -8.01 1.07 5.09
C GLN A 119 -7.80 -0.38 5.54
N LEU A 120 -6.62 -0.65 6.12
CA LEU A 120 -6.27 -1.94 6.72
C LEU A 120 -5.65 -1.72 8.10
N PRO A 121 -6.13 -2.45 9.13
CA PRO A 121 -5.48 -2.46 10.44
C PRO A 121 -4.08 -3.08 10.36
N VAL A 122 -3.15 -2.53 11.14
CA VAL A 122 -1.80 -3.06 11.31
C VAL A 122 -1.72 -3.70 12.69
N VAL A 123 -1.31 -4.96 12.73
CA VAL A 123 -1.23 -5.75 13.96
C VAL A 123 0.19 -6.24 14.20
N ASP A 124 0.50 -6.49 15.45
CA ASP A 124 1.70 -7.20 15.83
C ASP A 124 1.53 -8.74 15.64
N ARG A 125 2.56 -9.51 16.00
CA ARG A 125 2.53 -10.98 15.88
C ARG A 125 1.54 -11.64 16.82
N ALA A 126 1.07 -10.97 17.85
CA ALA A 126 0.03 -11.43 18.75
C ALA A 126 -1.38 -11.10 18.24
N GLY A 127 -1.52 -10.33 17.17
CA GLY A 127 -2.80 -9.86 16.63
C GLY A 127 -3.33 -8.59 17.29
N VAL A 128 -2.49 -7.92 18.12
CA VAL A 128 -2.84 -6.66 18.79
C VAL A 128 -2.71 -5.51 17.80
N LEU A 129 -3.69 -4.61 17.79
CA LEU A 129 -3.71 -3.43 16.94
C LEU A 129 -2.58 -2.45 17.32
N ILE A 130 -1.73 -2.10 16.36
CA ILE A 130 -0.62 -1.15 16.55
C ILE A 130 -0.67 0.04 15.60
N GLY A 131 -1.57 0.03 14.63
CA GLY A 131 -1.73 1.09 13.65
C GLY A 131 -2.82 0.81 12.62
N ILE A 132 -2.99 1.75 11.71
CA ILE A 132 -3.88 1.62 10.54
C ILE A 132 -3.21 2.27 9.33
N VAL A 133 -3.40 1.68 8.15
CA VAL A 133 -2.92 2.21 6.86
C VAL A 133 -4.10 2.45 5.95
N SER A 134 -4.17 3.65 5.39
CA SER A 134 -5.16 4.05 4.39
C SER A 134 -4.56 4.16 2.98
N LEU A 135 -5.41 4.26 1.96
CA LEU A 135 -4.98 4.61 0.60
C LEU A 135 -4.22 5.95 0.59
N GLY A 136 -4.62 6.93 1.41
CA GLY A 136 -3.92 8.21 1.56
C GLY A 136 -2.51 8.04 2.08
N ASP A 137 -2.29 7.11 3.03
CA ASP A 137 -0.96 6.85 3.59
C ASP A 137 -0.03 6.20 2.56
N VAL A 138 -0.56 5.27 1.77
CA VAL A 138 0.17 4.68 0.63
C VAL A 138 0.59 5.75 -0.38
N LEU A 139 -0.29 6.72 -0.68
CA LEU A 139 0.02 7.79 -1.62
C LEU A 139 1.09 8.76 -1.11
N LYS A 140 1.32 8.85 0.21
CA LYS A 140 2.41 9.68 0.78
C LYS A 140 3.80 9.27 0.26
N VAL A 141 3.97 8.02 -0.18
CA VAL A 141 5.21 7.56 -0.81
C VAL A 141 5.57 8.40 -2.04
N PHE A 142 4.57 8.89 -2.78
CA PHE A 142 4.77 9.71 -3.98
C PHE A 142 4.97 11.21 -3.68
N LEU A 143 4.96 11.62 -2.41
CA LEU A 143 5.25 13.00 -2.00
C LEU A 143 6.74 13.27 -1.77
N ARG A 144 7.61 12.31 -2.06
CA ARG A 144 9.06 12.49 -1.99
C ARG A 144 9.51 13.54 -3.01
N SER A 145 10.49 14.35 -2.60
CA SER A 145 11.07 15.35 -3.51
C SER A 145 11.91 14.68 -4.60
N ASP A 146 11.99 15.34 -5.76
CA ASP A 146 12.82 14.86 -6.87
C ASP A 146 14.32 14.78 -6.49
N GLU A 147 14.77 15.64 -5.57
CA GLU A 147 16.13 15.60 -5.00
C GLU A 147 16.39 14.35 -4.18
N GLU A 148 15.47 13.96 -3.30
CA GLU A 148 15.59 12.74 -2.49
C GLU A 148 15.63 11.49 -3.37
N ILE A 149 14.74 11.42 -4.36
CA ILE A 149 14.72 10.31 -5.34
C ILE A 149 16.04 10.29 -6.12
N ARG A 150 16.52 11.43 -6.58
CA ARG A 150 17.78 11.54 -7.31
C ARG A 150 18.97 11.11 -6.47
N PHE A 151 19.02 11.52 -5.21
CA PHE A 151 20.10 11.15 -4.29
C PHE A 151 20.14 9.64 -4.07
N GLU A 152 19.03 9.01 -3.77
CA GLU A 152 18.94 7.54 -3.59
C GLU A 152 19.36 6.78 -4.85
N LEU A 153 18.93 7.23 -6.02
CA LEU A 153 19.33 6.63 -7.30
C LEU A 153 20.82 6.71 -7.57
N LEU A 154 21.45 7.84 -7.26
CA LEU A 154 22.88 8.03 -7.49
C LEU A 154 23.74 7.34 -6.42
N ASP A 155 23.39 7.47 -5.16
CA ASP A 155 24.23 6.97 -4.07
C ASP A 155 23.98 5.48 -3.81
N ASP A 156 22.75 5.08 -3.56
CA ASP A 156 22.47 3.70 -3.17
C ASP A 156 22.46 2.74 -4.36
N ILE A 157 21.79 3.11 -5.46
CA ILE A 157 21.64 2.19 -6.60
C ILE A 157 22.85 2.24 -7.52
N ALA A 158 23.20 3.42 -8.03
CA ALA A 158 24.26 3.51 -9.03
C ALA A 158 25.62 3.23 -8.40
N ARG A 159 25.97 3.90 -7.28
CA ARG A 159 27.30 3.83 -6.69
C ARG A 159 27.50 2.60 -5.81
N ARG A 160 26.62 2.35 -4.84
CA ARG A 160 26.78 1.23 -3.90
C ARG A 160 26.43 -0.12 -4.50
N LEU A 161 25.27 -0.24 -5.15
CA LEU A 161 24.77 -1.53 -5.65
C LEU A 161 25.39 -1.91 -6.99
N LEU A 162 25.37 -1.01 -7.98
CA LEU A 162 25.87 -1.28 -9.33
C LEU A 162 27.34 -0.90 -9.54
N ARG A 163 27.98 -0.23 -8.56
CA ARG A 163 29.36 0.23 -8.60
C ARG A 163 29.69 1.03 -9.86
N LEU A 164 28.76 1.88 -10.28
CA LEU A 164 28.92 2.75 -11.44
C LEU A 164 29.64 4.03 -11.01
N PRO A 165 30.66 4.51 -11.78
CA PRO A 165 31.26 5.81 -11.54
C PRO A 165 30.22 6.94 -11.73
N ALA A 166 30.18 7.90 -10.80
CA ALA A 166 29.18 8.97 -10.77
C ALA A 166 29.24 9.89 -11.99
N ASP A 167 30.41 10.02 -12.61
CA ASP A 167 30.66 10.82 -13.82
C ASP A 167 30.08 10.20 -15.09
N ARG A 168 29.81 8.90 -15.09
CA ARG A 168 29.28 8.16 -16.25
C ARG A 168 27.76 8.07 -16.30
N LEU A 169 27.06 8.46 -15.24
CA LEU A 169 25.62 8.38 -15.13
C LEU A 169 25.04 9.77 -14.83
N ARG A 170 24.11 10.22 -15.64
CA ARG A 170 23.28 11.41 -15.40
C ARG A 170 21.88 10.97 -15.04
N VAL A 171 21.42 11.32 -13.85
CA VAL A 171 20.06 11.08 -13.35
C VAL A 171 19.35 12.44 -13.29
N GLN A 172 18.23 12.55 -13.96
CA GLN A 172 17.32 13.68 -13.91
C GLN A 172 15.98 13.17 -13.41
N VAL A 173 15.39 13.86 -12.45
CA VAL A 173 14.08 13.55 -11.88
C VAL A 173 13.22 14.80 -12.01
N GLU A 174 12.02 14.66 -12.56
CA GLU A 174 11.06 15.73 -12.73
C GLU A 174 9.66 15.19 -12.44
N GLY A 175 9.03 15.64 -11.35
CA GLY A 175 7.72 15.15 -10.90
C GLY A 175 7.68 13.64 -10.68
N GLY A 176 8.72 13.06 -10.09
CA GLY A 176 8.85 11.61 -9.89
C GLY A 176 9.17 10.80 -11.16
N VAL A 177 9.33 11.46 -12.33
CA VAL A 177 9.73 10.78 -13.56
C VAL A 177 11.25 10.79 -13.68
N VAL A 178 11.83 9.60 -13.61
CA VAL A 178 13.29 9.41 -13.68
C VAL A 178 13.74 9.26 -15.12
N THR A 179 14.70 10.09 -15.53
CA THR A 179 15.37 10.00 -16.81
C THR A 179 16.84 9.65 -16.61
N LEU A 180 17.26 8.51 -17.14
CA LEU A 180 18.61 7.98 -17.04
C LEU A 180 19.35 8.18 -18.36
N ALA A 181 20.53 8.81 -18.31
CA ALA A 181 21.41 9.01 -19.45
C ALA A 181 22.87 8.76 -19.05
N GLY A 182 23.70 8.27 -19.98
CA GLY A 182 25.10 8.02 -19.69
C GLY A 182 25.68 6.82 -20.43
N GLN A 183 26.84 6.33 -19.96
CA GLN A 183 27.51 5.16 -20.51
C GLN A 183 27.68 4.11 -19.44
N VAL A 184 27.22 2.90 -19.73
CA VAL A 184 27.42 1.72 -18.87
C VAL A 184 28.16 0.65 -19.65
N GLU A 185 28.98 -0.11 -18.95
CA GLU A 185 29.86 -1.10 -19.59
C GLU A 185 29.07 -2.27 -20.22
N ARG A 186 27.96 -2.66 -19.59
CA ARG A 186 27.16 -3.82 -20.02
C ARG A 186 25.68 -3.43 -20.16
N ARG A 187 25.03 -4.02 -21.17
CA ARG A 187 23.58 -3.85 -21.40
C ARG A 187 22.74 -4.34 -20.22
N SER A 188 23.17 -5.41 -19.56
CA SER A 188 22.54 -5.93 -18.34
C SER A 188 22.49 -4.91 -17.21
N ARG A 189 23.57 -4.14 -16.97
CA ARG A 189 23.61 -3.05 -15.98
C ARG A 189 22.65 -1.90 -16.32
N SER A 190 22.48 -1.60 -17.61
CA SER A 190 21.50 -0.60 -18.06
C SER A 190 20.07 -1.03 -17.77
N ILE A 191 19.74 -2.30 -18.02
CA ILE A 191 18.42 -2.88 -17.76
C ILE A 191 18.17 -2.90 -16.24
N ALA A 192 19.18 -3.35 -15.47
CA ALA A 192 19.13 -3.37 -14.02
C ALA A 192 18.84 -2.00 -13.43
N LEU A 193 19.59 -0.98 -13.88
CA LEU A 193 19.44 0.38 -13.40
C LEU A 193 18.02 0.92 -13.63
N VAL A 194 17.43 0.68 -14.81
CA VAL A 194 16.05 1.11 -15.09
C VAL A 194 15.04 0.38 -14.23
N LYS A 195 15.21 -0.94 -14.04
CA LYS A 195 14.31 -1.72 -13.18
C LYS A 195 14.40 -1.27 -11.71
N LEU A 196 15.63 -1.15 -11.19
CA LEU A 196 15.87 -0.69 -9.82
C LEU A 196 15.37 0.73 -9.59
N ALA A 197 15.54 1.63 -10.58
CA ALA A 197 14.99 2.97 -10.50
C ALA A 197 13.47 2.98 -10.39
N GLY A 198 12.78 2.04 -11.04
CA GLY A 198 11.33 1.90 -10.92
C GLY A 198 10.85 1.30 -9.58
N LEU A 199 11.76 0.77 -8.76
CA LEU A 199 11.46 0.25 -7.42
C LEU A 199 11.72 1.27 -6.31
N VAL A 200 12.27 2.44 -6.65
CA VAL A 200 12.50 3.51 -5.68
C VAL A 200 11.16 4.18 -5.34
N ASP A 201 10.89 4.33 -4.06
CA ASP A 201 9.70 4.98 -3.56
C ASP A 201 9.60 6.42 -4.09
N GLY A 202 8.41 6.78 -4.58
CA GLY A 202 8.16 8.08 -5.20
C GLY A 202 8.39 8.14 -6.70
N VAL A 203 8.98 7.11 -7.31
CA VAL A 203 9.16 7.06 -8.76
C VAL A 203 7.84 6.68 -9.44
N VAL A 204 7.32 7.60 -10.25
CA VAL A 204 6.10 7.41 -11.06
C VAL A 204 6.41 6.65 -12.35
N ALA A 205 7.55 6.95 -12.96
CA ALA A 205 8.02 6.27 -14.16
C ALA A 205 9.55 6.38 -14.30
N SER A 206 10.17 5.35 -14.86
CA SER A 206 11.58 5.37 -15.21
C SER A 206 11.76 5.23 -16.72
N ARG A 207 12.51 6.15 -17.32
CA ARG A 207 12.76 6.21 -18.76
C ARG A 207 14.25 6.19 -19.06
N ARG A 208 14.61 5.54 -20.15
CA ARG A 208 15.97 5.49 -20.68
C ARG A 208 16.07 6.43 -21.87
N ARG A 209 16.99 7.40 -21.85
CA ARG A 209 17.34 8.13 -23.09
C ARG A 209 18.17 7.22 -24.02
N PRO A 210 18.08 7.40 -25.35
CA PRO A 210 18.82 6.58 -26.33
C PRO A 210 20.35 6.59 -26.16
N ARG A 211 20.90 7.51 -25.37
CA ARG A 211 22.34 7.65 -25.07
C ARG A 211 22.83 6.82 -23.88
N LEU A 212 21.99 5.97 -23.29
CA LEU A 212 22.48 4.96 -22.34
C LEU A 212 23.08 3.79 -23.15
N VAL A 213 24.30 3.99 -23.67
CA VAL A 213 24.96 3.08 -24.61
C VAL A 213 25.75 2.04 -23.80
N ALA A 214 25.49 0.76 -24.02
CA ALA A 214 26.35 -0.32 -23.54
C ALA A 214 27.49 -0.55 -24.55
N LYS A 215 28.72 -0.50 -24.09
CA LYS A 215 29.87 -0.99 -24.86
C LYS A 215 29.92 -2.51 -24.68
N CYS A 216 29.49 -3.25 -25.72
CA CYS A 216 29.65 -4.70 -25.93
C CYS A 216 29.26 -5.65 -24.76
N ASP A 217 28.43 -6.64 -25.05
CA ASP A 217 28.09 -7.73 -24.12
C ASP A 217 28.29 -9.10 -24.82
N PRO A 218 29.27 -9.90 -24.41
CA PRO A 218 29.41 -11.27 -24.92
C PRO A 218 28.61 -12.32 -24.14
N ASP A 219 28.06 -12.02 -22.93
CA ASP A 219 27.39 -13.01 -22.06
C ASP A 219 25.99 -12.57 -21.60
N ARG A 220 25.05 -12.71 -22.53
CA ARG A 220 23.67 -12.19 -22.35
C ARG A 220 22.85 -12.93 -21.29
N ASP A 221 23.03 -14.23 -21.13
CA ASP A 221 22.13 -15.09 -20.36
C ASP A 221 22.58 -15.28 -18.89
N GLN A 222 23.88 -15.34 -18.63
CA GLN A 222 24.45 -15.49 -17.29
C GLN A 222 24.21 -14.22 -16.43
N ALA A 223 24.40 -13.04 -17.00
CA ALA A 223 24.24 -11.77 -16.30
C ALA A 223 22.78 -11.44 -15.92
N LEU A 224 21.80 -11.96 -16.67
CA LEU A 224 20.36 -11.85 -16.34
C LEU A 224 19.97 -12.78 -15.20
N ALA A 225 20.56 -13.97 -15.12
CA ALA A 225 20.31 -14.94 -14.05
C ALA A 225 20.87 -14.42 -12.71
N ASP A 226 22.10 -13.91 -12.69
CA ASP A 226 22.75 -13.33 -11.52
C ASP A 226 22.00 -12.10 -10.99
N LEU A 227 21.48 -11.28 -11.90
CA LEU A 227 20.69 -10.11 -11.57
C LEU A 227 19.35 -10.47 -10.95
N HIS A 228 18.65 -11.49 -11.49
CA HIS A 228 17.40 -11.98 -10.92
C HIS A 228 17.60 -12.56 -9.51
N GLN A 229 18.77 -13.17 -9.27
CA GLN A 229 19.13 -13.69 -7.95
C GLN A 229 19.41 -12.53 -6.96
N GLN A 230 20.13 -11.49 -7.39
CA GLN A 230 20.41 -10.31 -6.57
C GLN A 230 19.13 -9.53 -6.23
N ILE A 231 18.22 -9.35 -7.17
CA ILE A 231 16.92 -8.69 -6.92
C ILE A 231 16.05 -9.53 -5.97
N ARG A 232 16.09 -10.86 -6.07
CA ARG A 232 15.36 -11.78 -5.18
C ARG A 232 15.88 -11.75 -3.74
N ASN A 233 17.18 -11.50 -3.56
CA ASN A 233 17.80 -11.40 -2.23
C ASN A 233 17.63 -10.01 -1.58
N LEU A 234 17.08 -9.01 -2.31
CA LEU A 234 16.83 -7.65 -1.86
C LEU A 234 15.34 -7.36 -1.59
N LEU A 235 14.47 -8.29 -2.01
CA LEU A 235 13.03 -8.33 -1.74
C LEU A 235 12.72 -9.33 -0.62
#